data_568c5a1a0c5990d7e128186fd707215f
#
_entry.id   568c5a1a0c5990d7e128186fd707215f
#
_cell.length_a   1.000
_cell.length_b   1.000
_cell.length_c   1.000
_cell.angle_alpha   90.00
_cell.angle_beta   90.00
_cell.angle_gamma   90.00
#
_symmetry.space_group_name_H-M   'P 1'
#
loop_
_entity.id
_entity.type
_entity.pdbx_description
1 polymer ?
#
loop_
_entity_poly.entity_id
_entity_poly.type
_entity_poly.pdbx_seq_one_letter_code
_entity_poly.pdbx_strand_id
1 'polypeptide(L)'
;MINSNLIIRDMTIDDVEGVFQVEKNCFEHYWSKSEFEKEMKNDVARYLVAQIDKKIIGYVGIWFIAGEGHITNVAVHSDYRGQKIGDKLIKHLVEKCKENHIFAMTLEVRVSNLIAQNLYKKYGFKLAGIRKEYYSDNKEDAMIMWSQLKEV
;
A
#
# COMPACT_ATOMS: atom_id res chain seq x y z
N MET A 1 -9.48 11.28 -15.65
CA MET A 1 -10.10 10.21 -16.44
C MET A 1 -9.47 8.87 -16.07
N ILE A 2 -10.30 7.86 -15.86
CA ILE A 2 -9.80 6.52 -15.52
C ILE A 2 -9.35 5.84 -16.82
N ASN A 3 -8.13 5.33 -16.81
CA ASN A 3 -7.60 4.60 -17.96
C ASN A 3 -8.25 3.21 -18.03
N SER A 4 -8.89 2.90 -19.17
CA SER A 4 -9.60 1.64 -19.38
C SER A 4 -8.67 0.42 -19.41
N ASN A 5 -7.36 0.63 -19.62
CA ASN A 5 -6.36 -0.45 -19.64
C ASN A 5 -5.73 -0.72 -18.27
N LEU A 6 -6.25 -0.08 -17.23
CA LEU A 6 -5.74 -0.28 -15.87
C LEU A 6 -6.14 -1.65 -15.35
N ILE A 7 -5.16 -2.39 -14.88
CA ILE A 7 -5.34 -3.71 -14.27
C ILE A 7 -4.70 -3.69 -12.89
N ILE A 8 -5.43 -4.19 -11.88
CA ILE A 8 -4.90 -4.43 -10.54
C ILE A 8 -4.78 -5.95 -10.40
N ARG A 9 -3.58 -6.43 -10.06
CA ARG A 9 -3.33 -7.88 -9.95
C ARG A 9 -2.25 -8.19 -8.93
N ASP A 10 -2.10 -9.45 -8.57
CA ASP A 10 -1.04 -9.88 -7.68
C ASP A 10 0.32 -9.62 -8.33
N MET A 11 1.27 -9.16 -7.51
CA MET A 11 2.66 -8.98 -7.93
C MET A 11 3.35 -10.32 -8.07
N THR A 12 4.21 -10.45 -9.08
CA THR A 12 5.09 -11.62 -9.26
C THR A 12 6.55 -11.17 -9.21
N ILE A 13 7.46 -12.12 -9.16
CA ILE A 13 8.89 -11.84 -9.15
C ILE A 13 9.32 -11.04 -10.40
N ASP A 14 8.64 -11.24 -11.51
CA ASP A 14 8.94 -10.52 -12.76
C ASP A 14 8.59 -9.04 -12.68
N ASP A 15 7.80 -8.62 -11.68
CA ASP A 15 7.39 -7.24 -11.49
C ASP A 15 8.37 -6.42 -10.65
N VAL A 16 9.39 -7.05 -10.09
CA VAL A 16 10.32 -6.37 -9.16
C VAL A 16 10.94 -5.13 -9.78
N GLU A 17 11.39 -5.20 -11.04
CA GLU A 17 11.97 -4.03 -11.70
C GLU A 17 10.96 -2.88 -11.81
N GLY A 18 9.74 -3.18 -12.24
CA GLY A 18 8.69 -2.16 -12.38
C GLY A 18 8.29 -1.54 -11.04
N VAL A 19 8.15 -2.37 -10.01
CA VAL A 19 7.83 -1.90 -8.65
C VAL A 19 8.98 -1.05 -8.11
N PHE A 20 10.23 -1.47 -8.33
CA PHE A 20 11.39 -0.70 -7.92
C PHE A 20 11.42 0.70 -8.56
N GLN A 21 11.04 0.81 -9.85
CA GLN A 21 10.99 2.11 -10.52
C GLN A 21 9.91 3.02 -9.91
N VAL A 22 8.76 2.47 -9.53
CA VAL A 22 7.73 3.24 -8.83
C VAL A 22 8.23 3.69 -7.47
N GLU A 23 8.84 2.80 -6.72
CA GLU A 23 9.41 3.10 -5.40
C GLU A 23 10.42 4.24 -5.47
N LYS A 24 11.36 4.13 -6.40
CA LYS A 24 12.41 5.12 -6.62
C LYS A 24 11.86 6.48 -7.04
N ASN A 25 10.77 6.48 -7.83
CA ASN A 25 10.09 7.71 -8.22
C ASN A 25 9.42 8.40 -7.03
N CYS A 26 8.87 7.62 -6.09
CA CYS A 26 8.02 8.12 -5.00
C CYS A 26 8.79 8.53 -3.74
N PHE A 27 9.93 7.91 -3.48
CA PHE A 27 10.62 8.06 -2.19
C PHE A 27 12.09 8.42 -2.37
N GLU A 28 12.56 9.34 -1.54
CA GLU A 28 13.97 9.72 -1.48
C GLU A 28 14.81 8.56 -0.93
N HIS A 29 14.31 7.91 0.12
CA HIS A 29 14.92 6.72 0.72
C HIS A 29 14.08 5.52 0.31
N TYR A 30 14.52 4.79 -0.69
CA TYR A 30 13.74 3.72 -1.30
C TYR A 30 14.37 2.34 -1.09
N TRP A 31 13.52 1.33 -1.11
CA TRP A 31 13.96 -0.06 -1.04
C TRP A 31 14.70 -0.47 -2.29
N SER A 32 15.66 -1.38 -2.13
CA SER A 32 16.39 -1.98 -3.24
C SER A 32 15.55 -3.07 -3.92
N LYS A 33 15.96 -3.47 -5.11
CA LYS A 33 15.37 -4.63 -5.80
C LYS A 33 15.49 -5.89 -4.94
N SER A 34 16.63 -6.08 -4.28
CA SER A 34 16.86 -7.21 -3.38
C SER A 34 15.83 -7.30 -2.27
N GLU A 35 15.45 -6.15 -1.70
CA GLU A 35 14.43 -6.12 -0.65
C GLU A 35 13.05 -6.54 -1.19
N PHE A 36 12.69 -6.11 -2.39
CA PHE A 36 11.45 -6.55 -3.03
C PHE A 36 11.48 -8.04 -3.38
N GLU A 37 12.63 -8.54 -3.84
CA GLU A 37 12.78 -9.97 -4.12
C GLU A 37 12.59 -10.81 -2.85
N LYS A 38 13.10 -10.34 -1.71
CA LYS A 38 12.89 -10.99 -0.41
C LYS A 38 11.42 -11.00 -0.02
N GLU A 39 10.70 -9.90 -0.30
CA GLU A 39 9.26 -9.83 -0.01
C GLU A 39 8.47 -10.83 -0.85
N MET A 40 8.88 -11.11 -2.07
CA MET A 40 8.22 -12.14 -2.88
C MET A 40 8.37 -13.55 -2.31
N LYS A 41 9.36 -13.76 -1.45
CA LYS A 41 9.60 -15.03 -0.75
C LYS A 41 9.11 -15.03 0.69
N ASN A 42 8.54 -13.93 1.16
CA ASN A 42 8.04 -13.79 2.52
C ASN A 42 6.62 -14.36 2.59
N ASP A 43 6.42 -15.42 3.35
CA ASP A 43 5.15 -16.14 3.43
C ASP A 43 3.99 -15.28 3.93
N VAL A 44 4.26 -14.26 4.74
CA VAL A 44 3.20 -13.38 5.25
C VAL A 44 2.92 -12.20 4.34
N ALA A 45 3.77 -11.92 3.36
CA ALA A 45 3.63 -10.77 2.49
C ALA A 45 2.69 -11.03 1.32
N ARG A 46 1.89 -10.02 0.98
CA ARG A 46 1.06 -10.00 -0.24
C ARG A 46 1.22 -8.63 -0.88
N TYR A 47 1.42 -8.61 -2.19
CA TYR A 47 1.59 -7.37 -2.94
C TYR A 47 0.64 -7.35 -4.12
N LEU A 48 0.06 -6.18 -4.38
CA LEU A 48 -0.73 -5.92 -5.58
C LEU A 48 -0.01 -4.86 -6.40
N VAL A 49 -0.09 -4.97 -7.71
CA VAL A 49 0.44 -3.96 -8.64
C VAL A 49 -0.69 -3.38 -9.47
N ALA A 50 -0.54 -2.11 -9.81
CA ALA A 50 -1.38 -1.42 -10.79
C ALA A 50 -0.58 -1.32 -12.08
N GLN A 51 -1.16 -1.82 -13.17
CA GLN A 51 -0.52 -1.89 -14.46
C GLN A 51 -1.37 -1.20 -15.50
N ILE A 52 -0.76 -0.35 -16.33
CA ILE A 52 -1.40 0.22 -17.51
C ILE A 52 -0.60 -0.28 -18.70
N ASP A 53 -1.28 -0.99 -19.62
CA ASP A 53 -0.65 -1.73 -20.70
C ASP A 53 0.40 -2.69 -20.12
N LYS A 54 1.67 -2.51 -20.38
CA LYS A 54 2.72 -3.38 -19.84
C LYS A 54 3.56 -2.70 -18.76
N LYS A 55 3.13 -1.52 -18.29
CA LYS A 55 3.90 -0.72 -17.36
C LYS A 55 3.30 -0.77 -15.95
N ILE A 56 4.12 -1.08 -14.96
CA ILE A 56 3.73 -0.97 -13.55
C ILE A 56 3.77 0.51 -13.16
N ILE A 57 2.64 1.02 -12.65
CA ILE A 57 2.50 2.44 -12.31
C ILE A 57 2.16 2.65 -10.83
N GLY A 58 1.95 1.60 -10.08
CA GLY A 58 1.68 1.68 -8.65
C GLY A 58 1.74 0.31 -8.01
N TYR A 59 1.81 0.29 -6.67
CA TYR A 59 1.77 -0.97 -5.92
C TYR A 59 1.32 -0.73 -4.49
N VAL A 60 0.90 -1.80 -3.84
CA VAL A 60 0.63 -1.81 -2.40
C VAL A 60 1.13 -3.13 -1.82
N GLY A 61 1.74 -3.06 -0.64
CA GLY A 61 2.19 -4.24 0.10
C GLY A 61 1.47 -4.36 1.43
N ILE A 62 1.24 -5.58 1.86
CA ILE A 62 0.59 -5.89 3.13
C ILE A 62 1.19 -7.18 3.69
N TRP A 63 1.29 -7.25 5.03
CA TRP A 63 1.65 -8.47 5.73
C TRP A 63 0.43 -9.01 6.46
N PHE A 64 0.15 -10.30 6.30
CA PHE A 64 -0.91 -11.00 7.01
C PHE A 64 -0.32 -11.67 8.25
N ILE A 65 -0.65 -11.12 9.44
CA ILE A 65 -0.09 -11.60 10.71
C ILE A 65 -1.24 -11.81 11.69
N ALA A 66 -1.42 -13.07 12.13
CA ALA A 66 -2.41 -13.43 13.16
C ALA A 66 -3.82 -12.91 12.86
N GLY A 67 -4.24 -12.99 11.59
CA GLY A 67 -5.57 -12.54 11.18
C GLY A 67 -5.69 -11.05 10.91
N GLU A 68 -4.61 -10.29 11.07
CA GLU A 68 -4.56 -8.86 10.79
C GLU A 68 -3.75 -8.58 9.53
N GLY A 69 -4.12 -7.53 8.81
CA GLY A 69 -3.37 -7.05 7.65
C GLY A 69 -2.64 -5.76 7.99
N HIS A 70 -1.32 -5.78 7.90
CA HIS A 70 -0.46 -4.62 8.16
C HIS A 70 0.04 -4.06 6.83
N ILE A 71 -0.52 -2.94 6.38
CA ILE A 71 -0.08 -2.31 5.12
C ILE A 71 1.32 -1.77 5.32
N THR A 72 2.25 -2.20 4.45
CA THR A 72 3.66 -1.80 4.55
C THR A 72 3.99 -0.59 3.68
N ASN A 73 3.51 -0.58 2.42
CA ASN A 73 3.81 0.46 1.46
C ASN A 73 2.62 0.68 0.53
N VAL A 74 2.40 1.93 0.14
CA VAL A 74 1.48 2.29 -0.96
C VAL A 74 2.18 3.34 -1.80
N ALA A 75 2.28 3.14 -3.09
CA ALA A 75 2.92 4.11 -3.97
C ALA A 75 2.28 4.12 -5.35
N VAL A 76 2.13 5.33 -5.91
CA VAL A 76 1.68 5.54 -7.29
C VAL A 76 2.67 6.48 -7.96
N HIS A 77 3.16 6.09 -9.13
CA HIS A 77 4.12 6.89 -9.90
C HIS A 77 3.55 8.29 -10.14
N SER A 78 4.40 9.31 -10.02
CA SER A 78 4.00 10.72 -10.07
C SER A 78 3.23 11.10 -11.33
N ASP A 79 3.53 10.47 -12.48
CA ASP A 79 2.86 10.75 -13.75
C ASP A 79 1.41 10.26 -13.78
N TYR A 80 1.01 9.43 -12.82
CA TYR A 80 -0.32 8.79 -12.79
C TYR A 80 -1.14 9.21 -11.58
N ARG A 81 -0.67 10.18 -10.81
CA ARG A 81 -1.44 10.69 -9.65
C ARG A 81 -2.67 11.45 -10.13
N GLY A 82 -3.68 11.51 -9.26
CA GLY A 82 -4.95 12.17 -9.58
C GLY A 82 -5.89 11.33 -10.45
N GLN A 83 -5.57 10.06 -10.72
CA GLN A 83 -6.38 9.15 -11.53
C GLN A 83 -7.03 8.04 -10.70
N LYS A 84 -7.07 8.20 -9.39
CA LYS A 84 -7.70 7.25 -8.45
C LYS A 84 -7.06 5.86 -8.43
N ILE A 85 -5.78 5.77 -8.78
CA ILE A 85 -5.08 4.48 -8.80
C ILE A 85 -4.84 3.97 -7.37
N GLY A 86 -4.45 4.85 -6.45
CA GLY A 86 -4.33 4.50 -5.03
C GLY A 86 -5.64 3.99 -4.44
N ASP A 87 -6.75 4.65 -4.80
CA ASP A 87 -8.10 4.22 -4.39
C ASP A 87 -8.38 2.79 -4.86
N LYS A 88 -8.10 2.50 -6.13
CA LYS A 88 -8.34 1.16 -6.68
C LYS A 88 -7.43 0.11 -6.05
N LEU A 89 -6.18 0.44 -5.78
CA LEU A 89 -5.25 -0.45 -5.08
C LEU A 89 -5.78 -0.82 -3.70
N ILE A 90 -6.22 0.17 -2.92
CA ILE A 90 -6.76 -0.08 -1.58
C ILE A 90 -8.06 -0.87 -1.65
N LYS A 91 -8.94 -0.55 -2.59
CA LYS A 91 -10.18 -1.29 -2.78
C LYS A 91 -9.93 -2.78 -3.01
N HIS A 92 -9.01 -3.10 -3.93
CA HIS A 92 -8.65 -4.49 -4.22
C HIS A 92 -7.98 -5.15 -3.03
N LEU A 93 -7.17 -4.40 -2.28
CA LEU A 93 -6.52 -4.92 -1.08
C LEU A 93 -7.53 -5.28 -0.01
N VAL A 94 -8.52 -4.43 0.22
CA VAL A 94 -9.60 -4.71 1.18
C VAL A 94 -10.35 -5.98 0.78
N GLU A 95 -10.67 -6.13 -0.50
CA GLU A 95 -11.33 -7.33 -1.02
C GLU A 95 -10.47 -8.58 -0.79
N LYS A 96 -9.17 -8.47 -1.05
CA LYS A 96 -8.23 -9.57 -0.84
C LYS A 96 -8.16 -9.97 0.65
N CYS A 97 -8.16 -8.99 1.54
CA CYS A 97 -8.17 -9.24 2.97
C CYS A 97 -9.44 -10.00 3.39
N LYS A 98 -10.58 -9.58 2.88
CA LYS A 98 -11.86 -10.25 3.19
C LYS A 98 -11.87 -11.69 2.68
N GLU A 99 -11.35 -11.94 1.48
CA GLU A 99 -11.24 -13.29 0.91
C GLU A 99 -10.33 -14.20 1.73
N ASN A 100 -9.34 -13.63 2.39
CA ASN A 100 -8.38 -14.36 3.22
C ASN A 100 -8.74 -14.37 4.71
N HIS A 101 -9.98 -13.99 5.04
CA HIS A 101 -10.51 -13.98 6.41
C HIS A 101 -9.72 -13.09 7.37
N ILE A 102 -9.14 -12.02 6.85
CA ILE A 102 -8.47 -10.99 7.65
C ILE A 102 -9.56 -10.15 8.32
N PHE A 103 -9.50 -9.99 9.64
CA PHE A 103 -10.57 -9.30 10.38
C PHE A 103 -10.31 -7.81 10.57
N ALA A 104 -9.08 -7.35 10.45
CA ALA A 104 -8.74 -5.93 10.62
C ALA A 104 -7.50 -5.58 9.82
N MET A 105 -7.41 -4.31 9.41
CA MET A 105 -6.24 -3.77 8.70
C MET A 105 -5.70 -2.58 9.48
N THR A 106 -4.37 -2.41 9.45
CA THR A 106 -3.70 -1.27 10.08
C THR A 106 -2.60 -0.73 9.19
N LEU A 107 -2.25 0.52 9.44
CA LEU A 107 -1.16 1.21 8.73
C LEU A 107 -0.63 2.36 9.57
N GLU A 108 0.55 2.84 9.20
CA GLU A 108 1.08 4.12 9.67
C GLU A 108 1.06 5.10 8.49
N VAL A 109 0.68 6.35 8.76
CA VAL A 109 0.65 7.42 7.75
C VAL A 109 1.17 8.70 8.38
N ARG A 110 1.94 9.48 7.62
CA ARG A 110 2.46 10.77 8.10
C ARG A 110 1.30 11.68 8.49
N VAL A 111 1.46 12.38 9.61
CA VAL A 111 0.44 13.34 10.07
C VAL A 111 0.20 14.44 9.05
N SER A 112 1.18 14.77 8.21
CA SER A 112 1.06 15.79 7.15
C SER A 112 0.38 15.27 5.88
N ASN A 113 0.25 13.96 5.70
CA ASN A 113 -0.28 13.37 4.47
C ASN A 113 -1.81 13.27 4.50
N LEU A 114 -2.48 14.42 4.31
CA LEU A 114 -3.94 14.50 4.39
C LEU A 114 -4.62 13.73 3.26
N ILE A 115 -4.02 13.70 2.09
CA ILE A 115 -4.58 12.98 0.93
C ILE A 115 -4.68 11.48 1.24
N ALA A 116 -3.59 10.90 1.75
CA ALA A 116 -3.57 9.49 2.12
C ALA A 116 -4.54 9.20 3.27
N GLN A 117 -4.56 10.06 4.31
CA GLN A 117 -5.48 9.89 5.43
C GLN A 117 -6.94 9.85 4.95
N ASN A 118 -7.31 10.76 4.04
CA ASN A 118 -8.68 10.80 3.51
C ASN A 118 -9.00 9.57 2.68
N LEU A 119 -8.05 9.06 1.92
CA LEU A 119 -8.21 7.82 1.17
C LEU A 119 -8.49 6.66 2.12
N TYR A 120 -7.69 6.52 3.18
CA TYR A 120 -7.87 5.43 4.14
C TYR A 120 -9.19 5.55 4.91
N LYS A 121 -9.59 6.76 5.30
CA LYS A 121 -10.88 6.99 5.97
C LYS A 121 -12.06 6.49 5.14
N LYS A 122 -11.97 6.62 3.82
CA LYS A 122 -13.00 6.12 2.90
C LYS A 122 -13.22 4.62 3.06
N TYR A 123 -12.19 3.87 3.44
CA TYR A 123 -12.25 2.43 3.64
C TYR A 123 -12.38 2.03 5.12
N GLY A 124 -12.85 2.96 5.96
CA GLY A 124 -13.15 2.68 7.36
C GLY A 124 -11.98 2.79 8.32
N PHE A 125 -10.82 3.27 7.85
CA PHE A 125 -9.69 3.47 8.73
C PHE A 125 -9.92 4.66 9.65
N LYS A 126 -9.65 4.47 10.95
CA LYS A 126 -9.82 5.47 11.99
C LYS A 126 -8.52 5.63 12.76
N LEU A 127 -8.28 6.84 13.28
CA LEU A 127 -7.12 7.11 14.11
C LEU A 127 -7.18 6.27 15.39
N ALA A 128 -6.12 5.54 15.67
CA ALA A 128 -6.00 4.70 16.86
C ALA A 128 -4.84 5.13 17.77
N GLY A 129 -3.88 5.86 17.26
CA GLY A 129 -2.74 6.32 18.05
C GLY A 129 -1.74 7.09 17.21
N ILE A 130 -0.70 7.58 17.88
CA ILE A 130 0.38 8.35 17.26
C ILE A 130 1.70 7.70 17.64
N ARG A 131 2.57 7.46 16.64
CA ARG A 131 3.97 7.09 16.89
C ARG A 131 4.81 8.35 16.74
N LYS A 132 5.36 8.82 17.83
CA LYS A 132 6.18 10.04 17.84
C LYS A 132 7.49 9.83 17.09
N GLU A 133 7.85 10.81 16.26
CA GLU A 133 9.13 10.83 15.53
C GLU A 133 9.42 9.55 14.76
N TYR A 134 8.36 8.94 14.20
CA TYR A 134 8.43 7.64 13.53
C TYR A 134 9.30 7.64 12.27
N TYR A 135 9.21 8.73 11.47
CA TYR A 135 9.94 8.84 10.21
C TYR A 135 11.32 9.42 10.43
N SER A 136 12.36 8.68 10.05
CA SER A 136 13.75 9.04 10.34
C SER A 136 14.25 10.26 9.54
N ASP A 137 13.63 10.55 8.41
CA ASP A 137 14.09 11.64 7.52
C ASP A 137 13.87 13.03 8.14
N ASN A 138 12.70 13.30 8.71
CA ASN A 138 12.36 14.61 9.26
C ASN A 138 11.75 14.56 10.64
N LYS A 139 11.77 13.39 11.30
CA LYS A 139 11.22 13.17 12.64
C LYS A 139 9.72 13.41 12.74
N GLU A 140 9.03 13.34 11.62
CA GLU A 140 7.57 13.50 11.60
C GLU A 140 6.88 12.35 12.34
N ASP A 141 5.78 12.68 13.03
CA ASP A 141 4.94 11.68 13.70
C ASP A 141 4.16 10.87 12.66
N ALA A 142 3.83 9.64 13.01
CA ALA A 142 2.91 8.82 12.23
C ALA A 142 1.59 8.66 12.97
N MET A 143 0.50 8.75 12.20
CA MET A 143 -0.82 8.32 12.69
C MET A 143 -0.91 6.81 12.49
N ILE A 144 -1.32 6.09 13.53
CA ILE A 144 -1.66 4.67 13.42
C ILE A 144 -3.16 4.61 13.15
N MET A 145 -3.55 3.97 12.06
CA MET A 145 -4.96 3.84 11.69
C MET A 145 -5.36 2.37 11.62
N TRP A 146 -6.61 2.08 12.00
CA TRP A 146 -7.18 0.75 11.96
C TRP A 146 -8.52 0.74 11.26
N SER A 147 -8.78 -0.31 10.50
CA SER A 147 -10.09 -0.56 9.90
C SER A 147 -10.55 -1.96 10.29
N GLN A 148 -11.75 -2.04 10.85
CA GLN A 148 -12.38 -3.31 11.22
C GLN A 148 -13.10 -3.84 9.97
N LEU A 149 -12.73 -5.03 9.50
CA LEU A 149 -13.32 -5.63 8.30
C LEU A 149 -14.44 -6.61 8.62
N LYS A 150 -14.42 -7.17 9.82
CA LYS A 150 -15.40 -8.18 10.24
C LYS A 150 -15.87 -7.87 11.64
N GLU A 151 -17.18 -7.83 11.83
CA GLU A 151 -17.74 -7.70 13.16
C GLU A 151 -17.52 -8.99 13.93
N VAL A 152 -17.11 -8.86 15.16
CA VAL A 152 -16.87 -9.98 16.06
C VAL A 152 -18.12 -10.24 16.91
#